data_99aeacda730c19c5332ea59878622dea
#
_entry.id   99aeacda730c19c5332ea59878622dea
#
_cell.length_a   1.000
_cell.length_b   1.000
_cell.length_c   1.000
_cell.angle_alpha   90.00
_cell.angle_beta   90.00
_cell.angle_gamma   90.00
#
_symmetry.space_group_name_H-M   'P 1'
#
loop_
_entity.id
_entity.type
_entity.pdbx_description
1 polymer ?
#
loop_
_entity_poly.entity_id
_entity_poly.type
_entity_poly.pdbx_seq_one_letter_code
_entity_poly.pdbx_strand_id
1 'polypeptide(L)'
;MDQLKTAIREKGIAVEELRQYSYDTNRNQTDIKNTKTGEDQTYVYDAENRLSQVSVTKDGKTAVIQQNIYNGEGQRIQKIDGDETTNYYYQDGVVAYTTDANGEQNSQNLIGTDGNVLATERFQQNATQYYLYNKDIQGSTSSLVKEDGSADAIYQYTDFGETMIQGYDQAKNE
;
A
#
# COMPACT_ATOMS: atom_id res chain seq x y z
N MET A 1 14.17 20.47 -7.99
CA MET A 1 14.14 19.03 -8.39
C MET A 1 12.98 18.86 -9.37
N ASP A 2 13.26 18.43 -10.58
CA ASP A 2 12.22 18.32 -11.61
C ASP A 2 11.33 17.11 -11.31
N GLN A 3 10.02 17.30 -11.46
CA GLN A 3 9.04 16.23 -11.29
C GLN A 3 9.00 15.35 -12.54
N LEU A 4 8.84 14.04 -12.36
CA LEU A 4 8.66 13.12 -13.45
C LEU A 4 7.32 13.41 -14.15
N LYS A 5 7.37 13.80 -15.42
CA LYS A 5 6.15 14.11 -16.20
C LYS A 5 5.71 12.99 -17.11
N THR A 6 6.63 12.12 -17.52
CA THR A 6 6.34 11.04 -18.47
C THR A 6 7.25 9.86 -18.20
N ALA A 7 6.68 8.66 -18.20
CA ALA A 7 7.43 7.41 -18.21
C ALA A 7 7.00 6.56 -19.41
N ILE A 8 7.95 5.95 -20.08
CA ILE A 8 7.75 5.09 -21.25
C ILE A 8 8.39 3.75 -20.94
N ARG A 9 7.63 2.68 -21.09
CA ARG A 9 8.13 1.31 -21.06
C ARG A 9 8.08 0.73 -22.47
N GLU A 10 9.23 0.26 -22.94
CA GLU A 10 9.40 -0.28 -24.28
C GLU A 10 9.84 -1.74 -24.22
N LYS A 11 9.37 -2.54 -25.18
CA LYS A 11 9.85 -3.89 -25.44
C LYS A 11 10.13 -4.04 -26.94
N GLY A 12 11.41 -4.13 -27.30
CA GLY A 12 11.83 -4.08 -28.70
C GLY A 12 11.51 -2.72 -29.32
N ILE A 13 10.72 -2.73 -30.42
CA ILE A 13 10.28 -1.52 -31.12
C ILE A 13 8.87 -1.04 -30.70
N ALA A 14 8.21 -1.75 -29.79
CA ALA A 14 6.87 -1.42 -29.34
C ALA A 14 6.91 -0.66 -28.00
N VAL A 15 6.15 0.44 -27.91
CA VAL A 15 5.85 1.09 -26.64
C VAL A 15 4.84 0.22 -25.89
N GLU A 16 5.24 -0.38 -24.78
CA GLU A 16 4.36 -1.20 -23.95
C GLU A 16 3.48 -0.35 -23.04
N GLU A 17 4.02 0.77 -22.54
CA GLU A 17 3.32 1.64 -21.62
C GLU A 17 3.79 3.08 -21.79
N LEU A 18 2.85 4.01 -21.76
CA LEU A 18 3.12 5.45 -21.71
C LEU A 18 2.28 6.07 -20.61
N ARG A 19 2.93 6.53 -19.55
CA ARG A 19 2.29 7.22 -18.42
C ARG A 19 2.62 8.71 -18.44
N GLN A 20 1.60 9.53 -18.23
CA GLN A 20 1.74 10.97 -18.01
C GLN A 20 1.31 11.30 -16.59
N TYR A 21 2.08 12.14 -15.91
CA TYR A 21 1.89 12.51 -14.52
C TYR A 21 1.55 13.99 -14.41
N SER A 22 0.56 14.32 -13.57
CA SER A 22 0.21 15.69 -13.19
C SER A 22 0.47 15.91 -11.71
N TYR A 23 0.70 17.18 -11.35
CA TYR A 23 1.03 17.57 -9.98
C TYR A 23 0.32 18.87 -9.63
N ASP A 24 -0.06 19.03 -8.36
CA ASP A 24 -0.57 20.28 -7.81
C ASP A 24 0.57 21.28 -7.47
N THR A 25 0.20 22.44 -6.94
CA THR A 25 1.14 23.49 -6.52
C THR A 25 2.01 23.08 -5.34
N ASN A 26 1.55 22.13 -4.54
CA ASN A 26 2.26 21.56 -3.39
C ASN A 26 3.19 20.40 -3.80
N ARG A 27 3.20 20.07 -5.13
CA ARG A 27 3.96 18.96 -5.74
C ARG A 27 3.40 17.58 -5.42
N ASN A 28 2.17 17.46 -4.95
CA ASN A 28 1.49 16.19 -4.85
C ASN A 28 1.13 15.71 -6.26
N GLN A 29 1.32 14.44 -6.54
CA GLN A 29 0.93 13.83 -7.80
C GLN A 29 -0.60 13.68 -7.83
N THR A 30 -1.27 14.40 -8.74
CA THR A 30 -2.74 14.43 -8.82
C THR A 30 -3.30 13.43 -9.81
N ASP A 31 -2.54 13.11 -10.87
CA ASP A 31 -3.04 12.21 -11.91
C ASP A 31 -1.92 11.33 -12.48
N ILE A 32 -2.29 10.12 -12.86
CA ILE A 32 -1.55 9.26 -13.78
C ILE A 32 -2.48 8.91 -14.93
N LYS A 33 -2.09 9.27 -16.15
CA LYS A 33 -2.79 8.87 -17.38
C LYS A 33 -2.00 7.81 -18.11
N ASN A 34 -2.62 6.64 -18.31
CA ASN A 34 -2.06 5.61 -19.16
C ASN A 34 -2.69 5.68 -20.55
N THR A 35 -1.98 6.29 -21.49
CA THR A 35 -2.53 6.53 -22.85
C THR A 35 -2.69 5.25 -23.67
N LYS A 36 -2.09 4.13 -23.24
CA LYS A 36 -2.19 2.86 -23.94
C LYS A 36 -3.42 2.05 -23.48
N THR A 37 -3.68 2.03 -22.17
CA THR A 37 -4.81 1.27 -21.60
C THR A 37 -6.09 2.09 -21.52
N GLY A 38 -5.99 3.44 -21.63
CA GLY A 38 -7.10 4.37 -21.39
C GLY A 38 -7.56 4.40 -19.94
N GLU A 39 -6.71 3.96 -19.02
CA GLU A 39 -6.96 3.99 -17.57
C GLU A 39 -6.27 5.19 -16.95
N ASP A 40 -7.05 6.06 -16.33
CA ASP A 40 -6.58 7.23 -15.62
C ASP A 40 -6.77 7.03 -14.11
N GLN A 41 -5.75 7.37 -13.33
CA GLN A 41 -5.84 7.40 -11.86
C GLN A 41 -5.80 8.85 -11.39
N THR A 42 -6.69 9.18 -10.44
CA THR A 42 -6.76 10.50 -9.81
C THR A 42 -6.56 10.38 -8.31
N TYR A 43 -5.72 11.27 -7.77
CA TYR A 43 -5.35 11.31 -6.36
C TYR A 43 -5.81 12.64 -5.75
N VAL A 44 -6.54 12.57 -4.64
CA VAL A 44 -7.00 13.73 -3.87
C VAL A 44 -6.27 13.77 -2.54
N TYR A 45 -5.84 14.97 -2.16
CA TYR A 45 -5.12 15.21 -0.91
C TYR A 45 -5.95 16.12 -0.01
N ASP A 46 -5.77 15.96 1.30
CA ASP A 46 -6.35 16.85 2.29
C ASP A 46 -5.51 18.15 2.46
N ALA A 47 -5.94 19.01 3.38
CA ALA A 47 -5.28 20.30 3.61
C ALA A 47 -3.83 20.16 4.15
N GLU A 48 -3.50 19.03 4.73
CA GLU A 48 -2.16 18.68 5.24
C GLU A 48 -1.31 17.90 4.22
N ASN A 49 -1.74 17.84 2.95
CA ASN A 49 -1.08 17.11 1.85
C ASN A 49 -1.01 15.60 2.07
N ARG A 50 -1.98 15.00 2.78
CA ARG A 50 -2.08 13.56 2.96
C ARG A 50 -3.09 12.99 1.95
N LEU A 51 -2.76 11.86 1.35
CA LEU A 51 -3.60 11.21 0.35
C LEU A 51 -4.94 10.77 0.95
N SER A 52 -6.03 11.45 0.61
CA SER A 52 -7.38 11.17 1.13
C SER A 52 -8.20 10.24 0.24
N GLN A 53 -7.99 10.27 -1.09
CA GLN A 53 -8.76 9.43 -2.01
C GLN A 53 -7.96 9.07 -3.25
N VAL A 54 -8.20 7.86 -3.76
CA VAL A 54 -7.75 7.39 -5.08
C VAL A 54 -8.97 6.96 -5.88
N SER A 55 -9.04 7.42 -7.12
CA SER A 55 -10.07 7.04 -8.09
C SER A 55 -9.44 6.51 -9.36
N VAL A 56 -10.11 5.58 -10.02
CA VAL A 56 -9.74 5.06 -11.34
C VAL A 56 -10.86 5.36 -12.32
N THR A 57 -10.49 5.90 -13.48
CA THR A 57 -11.39 6.13 -14.61
C THR A 57 -10.98 5.21 -15.76
N LYS A 58 -11.90 4.37 -16.21
CA LYS A 58 -11.73 3.48 -17.35
C LYS A 58 -13.01 3.44 -18.16
N ASP A 59 -12.91 3.52 -19.49
CA ASP A 59 -14.06 3.52 -20.42
C ASP A 59 -15.12 4.56 -20.03
N GLY A 60 -14.69 5.75 -19.57
CA GLY A 60 -15.56 6.85 -19.16
C GLY A 60 -16.30 6.64 -17.83
N LYS A 61 -16.00 5.56 -17.10
CA LYS A 61 -16.56 5.28 -15.78
C LYS A 61 -15.50 5.53 -14.71
N THR A 62 -15.84 6.33 -13.70
CA THR A 62 -14.98 6.59 -12.56
C THR A 62 -15.47 5.83 -11.34
N ALA A 63 -14.55 5.14 -10.67
CA ALA A 63 -14.78 4.48 -9.38
C ALA A 63 -13.76 4.97 -8.36
N VAL A 64 -14.20 5.23 -7.14
CA VAL A 64 -13.31 5.42 -5.99
C VAL A 64 -12.85 4.04 -5.56
N ILE A 65 -11.55 3.82 -5.55
CA ILE A 65 -10.95 2.54 -5.20
C ILE A 65 -10.31 2.55 -3.81
N GLN A 66 -9.94 3.73 -3.31
CA GLN A 66 -9.38 3.88 -1.97
C GLN A 66 -9.77 5.20 -1.34
N GLN A 67 -10.04 5.17 -0.03
CA GLN A 67 -10.18 6.37 0.81
C GLN A 67 -9.36 6.19 2.09
N ASN A 68 -8.79 7.29 2.59
CA ASN A 68 -8.00 7.31 3.81
C ASN A 68 -8.49 8.42 4.73
N ILE A 69 -8.58 8.12 6.02
CA ILE A 69 -8.95 9.06 7.08
C ILE A 69 -7.79 9.15 8.07
N TYR A 70 -7.46 10.36 8.48
CA TYR A 70 -6.35 10.65 9.36
C TYR A 70 -6.82 11.35 10.63
N ASN A 71 -6.09 11.14 11.74
CA ASN A 71 -6.27 11.89 12.97
C ASN A 71 -5.47 13.21 12.93
N GLY A 72 -5.60 14.02 13.99
CA GLY A 72 -4.88 15.28 14.12
C GLY A 72 -3.35 15.16 14.25
N GLU A 73 -2.84 13.97 14.53
CA GLU A 73 -1.40 13.66 14.61
C GLU A 73 -0.83 13.19 13.26
N GLY A 74 -1.67 13.13 12.23
CA GLY A 74 -1.26 12.69 10.88
C GLY A 74 -1.23 11.17 10.69
N GLN A 75 -1.66 10.40 11.68
CA GLN A 75 -1.74 8.95 11.56
C GLN A 75 -3.01 8.56 10.79
N ARG A 76 -2.90 7.63 9.86
CA ARG A 76 -4.06 7.09 9.14
C ARG A 76 -4.86 6.16 10.05
N ILE A 77 -6.04 6.60 10.49
CA ILE A 77 -6.91 5.83 11.39
C ILE A 77 -7.90 4.92 10.66
N GLN A 78 -8.13 5.14 9.36
CA GLN A 78 -8.98 4.27 8.56
C GLN A 78 -8.51 4.25 7.10
N LYS A 79 -8.56 3.08 6.47
CA LYS A 79 -8.46 2.86 5.04
C LYS A 79 -9.69 2.12 4.57
N ILE A 80 -10.31 2.60 3.50
CA ILE A 80 -11.36 1.90 2.77
C ILE A 80 -10.77 1.55 1.40
N ASP A 81 -10.76 0.29 1.03
CA ASP A 81 -10.18 -0.26 -0.19
C ASP A 81 -11.23 -1.12 -0.89
N GLY A 82 -11.90 -0.55 -1.89
CA GLY A 82 -13.10 -1.14 -2.43
C GLY A 82 -14.18 -1.29 -1.36
N ASP A 83 -14.58 -2.52 -1.06
CA ASP A 83 -15.59 -2.85 -0.04
C ASP A 83 -14.97 -3.15 1.34
N GLU A 84 -13.64 -3.16 1.43
CA GLU A 84 -12.94 -3.48 2.67
C GLU A 84 -12.59 -2.24 3.47
N THR A 85 -12.86 -2.28 4.76
CA THR A 85 -12.49 -1.24 5.71
C THR A 85 -11.49 -1.78 6.72
N THR A 86 -10.39 -1.06 6.89
CA THR A 86 -9.40 -1.32 7.94
C THR A 86 -9.30 -0.11 8.85
N ASN A 87 -9.53 -0.29 10.14
CA ASN A 87 -9.28 0.70 11.18
C ASN A 87 -7.94 0.41 11.84
N TYR A 88 -7.15 1.45 12.11
CA TYR A 88 -5.80 1.35 12.65
C TYR A 88 -5.75 1.92 14.06
N TYR A 89 -5.15 1.18 14.98
CA TYR A 89 -4.96 1.55 16.37
C TYR A 89 -3.45 1.59 16.68
N TYR A 90 -3.02 2.68 17.30
CA TYR A 90 -1.61 2.98 17.47
C TYR A 90 -1.18 2.87 18.94
N GLN A 91 0.05 2.42 19.15
CA GLN A 91 0.77 2.50 20.39
C GLN A 91 2.12 3.12 20.09
N ASP A 92 2.44 4.23 20.76
CA ASP A 92 3.73 4.96 20.61
C ASP A 92 4.06 5.29 19.13
N GLY A 93 3.05 5.64 18.34
CA GLY A 93 3.21 6.00 16.92
C GLY A 93 3.27 4.81 15.96
N VAL A 94 3.23 3.58 16.44
CA VAL A 94 3.27 2.34 15.65
C VAL A 94 1.90 1.68 15.68
N VAL A 95 1.46 1.10 14.55
CA VAL A 95 0.20 0.34 14.51
C VAL A 95 0.32 -0.88 15.42
N ALA A 96 -0.48 -0.91 16.48
CA ALA A 96 -0.53 -2.02 17.43
C ALA A 96 -1.45 -3.14 16.93
N TYR A 97 -2.63 -2.77 16.42
CA TYR A 97 -3.57 -3.72 15.85
C TYR A 97 -4.51 -3.03 14.85
N THR A 98 -5.22 -3.84 14.07
CA THR A 98 -6.24 -3.36 13.14
C THR A 98 -7.56 -4.09 13.35
N THR A 99 -8.67 -3.46 12.95
CA THR A 99 -10.00 -4.06 12.92
C THR A 99 -10.64 -3.87 11.55
N ASP A 100 -11.65 -4.66 11.26
CA ASP A 100 -12.54 -4.47 10.12
C ASP A 100 -13.60 -3.37 10.36
N ALA A 101 -14.57 -3.26 9.44
CA ALA A 101 -15.70 -2.30 9.52
C ALA A 101 -16.60 -2.56 10.72
N ASN A 102 -16.69 -3.78 11.23
CA ASN A 102 -17.54 -4.19 12.35
C ASN A 102 -16.84 -4.01 13.70
N GLY A 103 -15.54 -3.66 13.68
CA GLY A 103 -14.71 -3.59 14.89
C GLY A 103 -14.11 -4.93 15.28
N GLU A 104 -14.23 -5.98 14.45
CA GLU A 104 -13.60 -7.26 14.70
C GLU A 104 -12.09 -7.16 14.38
N GLN A 105 -11.26 -7.63 15.30
CA GLN A 105 -9.80 -7.56 15.15
C GLN A 105 -9.35 -8.52 14.05
N ASN A 106 -8.60 -8.01 13.08
CA ASN A 106 -8.06 -8.77 11.96
C ASN A 106 -6.54 -8.91 11.97
N SER A 107 -5.84 -8.05 12.73
CA SER A 107 -4.40 -8.21 12.96
C SER A 107 -3.95 -7.65 14.31
N GLN A 108 -2.80 -8.14 14.79
CA GLN A 108 -2.08 -7.59 15.93
C GLN A 108 -0.58 -7.66 15.67
N ASN A 109 0.13 -6.59 16.02
CA ASN A 109 1.57 -6.49 15.84
C ASN A 109 2.32 -6.69 17.17
N LEU A 110 3.39 -7.45 17.12
CA LEU A 110 4.40 -7.49 18.18
C LEU A 110 5.41 -6.39 17.91
N ILE A 111 5.46 -5.41 18.82
CA ILE A 111 6.35 -4.25 18.71
C ILE A 111 7.54 -4.48 19.64
N GLY A 112 8.74 -4.36 19.09
CA GLY A 112 9.99 -4.42 19.85
C GLY A 112 10.22 -3.16 20.70
N THR A 113 11.17 -3.25 21.60
CA THR A 113 11.53 -2.14 22.49
C THR A 113 12.11 -0.91 21.76
N ASP A 114 12.55 -1.11 20.53
CA ASP A 114 13.04 -0.07 19.61
C ASP A 114 11.94 0.55 18.73
N GLY A 115 10.66 0.15 18.96
CA GLY A 115 9.51 0.61 18.20
C GLY A 115 9.32 -0.08 16.84
N ASN A 116 10.16 -1.07 16.50
CA ASN A 116 10.00 -1.82 15.26
C ASN A 116 8.96 -2.93 15.41
N VAL A 117 8.15 -3.15 14.35
CA VAL A 117 7.29 -4.33 14.26
C VAL A 117 8.18 -5.54 13.96
N LEU A 118 8.16 -6.53 14.86
CA LEU A 118 8.92 -7.77 14.76
C LEU A 118 8.10 -8.89 14.14
N ALA A 119 6.82 -8.94 14.45
CA ALA A 119 5.88 -9.96 13.98
C ALA A 119 4.49 -9.39 13.86
N THR A 120 3.65 -10.06 13.09
CA THR A 120 2.20 -9.80 13.04
C THR A 120 1.45 -11.10 13.21
N GLU A 121 0.36 -11.02 13.93
CA GLU A 121 -0.66 -12.05 14.05
C GLU A 121 -1.85 -11.62 13.18
N ARG A 122 -2.35 -12.50 12.34
CA ARG A 122 -3.52 -12.27 11.49
C ARG A 122 -4.63 -13.22 11.88
N PHE A 123 -5.79 -12.65 12.18
CA PHE A 123 -6.98 -13.38 12.56
C PHE A 123 -7.85 -13.60 11.32
N GLN A 124 -8.05 -14.86 10.96
CA GLN A 124 -8.99 -15.30 9.92
C GLN A 124 -10.12 -16.08 10.57
N GLN A 125 -11.27 -16.19 9.89
CA GLN A 125 -12.50 -16.78 10.47
C GLN A 125 -12.34 -18.09 11.25
N ASN A 126 -11.33 -18.91 10.98
CA ASN A 126 -11.10 -20.19 11.66
C ASN A 126 -9.62 -20.48 11.97
N ALA A 127 -8.73 -19.53 11.82
CA ALA A 127 -7.31 -19.73 12.05
C ALA A 127 -6.60 -18.42 12.40
N THR A 128 -5.63 -18.52 13.26
CA THR A 128 -4.66 -17.45 13.51
C THR A 128 -3.35 -17.81 12.83
N GLN A 129 -2.76 -16.87 12.13
CA GLN A 129 -1.49 -17.04 11.44
C GLN A 129 -0.48 -16.04 11.98
N TYR A 130 0.74 -16.51 12.23
CA TYR A 130 1.85 -15.70 12.72
C TYR A 130 2.88 -15.50 11.62
N TYR A 131 3.36 -14.26 11.50
CA TYR A 131 4.37 -13.88 10.52
C TYR A 131 5.46 -13.08 11.21
N LEU A 132 6.71 -13.48 11.00
CA LEU A 132 7.89 -12.73 11.40
C LEU A 132 8.35 -11.84 10.25
N TYR A 133 8.70 -10.59 10.54
CA TYR A 133 9.27 -9.67 9.57
C TYR A 133 10.79 -9.79 9.57
N ASN A 134 11.38 -10.28 8.48
CA ASN A 134 12.80 -10.11 8.23
C ASN A 134 13.02 -8.76 7.55
N LYS A 135 14.00 -8.03 8.05
CA LYS A 135 14.37 -6.71 7.52
C LYS A 135 15.79 -6.74 7.02
N ASP A 136 16.06 -5.93 5.99
CA ASP A 136 17.43 -5.66 5.56
C ASP A 136 18.12 -4.65 6.49
N ILE A 137 19.38 -4.32 6.17
CA ILE A 137 20.18 -3.38 6.97
C ILE A 137 19.64 -1.94 6.94
N GLN A 138 18.75 -1.62 6.00
CA GLN A 138 18.11 -0.31 5.87
C GLN A 138 16.76 -0.27 6.60
N GLY A 139 16.32 -1.40 7.16
CA GLY A 139 15.05 -1.54 7.85
C GLY A 139 13.86 -1.86 6.95
N SER A 140 14.08 -2.07 5.63
CA SER A 140 13.02 -2.50 4.71
C SER A 140 12.67 -3.96 4.94
N THR A 141 11.38 -4.31 4.86
CA THR A 141 10.95 -5.71 4.97
C THR A 141 11.45 -6.50 3.77
N SER A 142 12.30 -7.50 4.00
CA SER A 142 12.85 -8.38 2.96
C SER A 142 12.05 -9.67 2.81
N SER A 143 11.42 -10.18 3.88
CA SER A 143 10.52 -11.32 3.79
C SER A 143 9.55 -11.38 4.98
N LEU A 144 8.44 -12.07 4.75
CA LEU A 144 7.54 -12.56 5.78
C LEU A 144 7.78 -14.06 5.95
N VAL A 145 7.97 -14.51 7.18
CA VAL A 145 8.25 -15.91 7.51
C VAL A 145 7.15 -16.44 8.40
N LYS A 146 6.57 -17.58 8.02
CA LYS A 146 5.55 -18.27 8.80
C LYS A 146 6.14 -18.95 10.03
N GLU A 147 5.26 -19.44 10.91
CA GLU A 147 5.62 -20.16 12.12
C GLU A 147 6.46 -21.42 11.86
N ASP A 148 6.26 -22.09 10.73
CA ASP A 148 7.03 -23.26 10.31
C ASP A 148 8.41 -22.93 9.71
N GLY A 149 8.75 -21.64 9.63
CA GLY A 149 10.01 -21.15 9.07
C GLY A 149 10.00 -21.00 7.54
N SER A 150 8.92 -21.35 6.86
CA SER A 150 8.79 -21.12 5.41
C SER A 150 8.54 -19.63 5.11
N ALA A 151 9.06 -19.16 3.97
CA ALA A 151 8.74 -17.81 3.51
C ALA A 151 7.31 -17.77 2.95
N ASP A 152 6.50 -16.82 3.43
CA ASP A 152 5.19 -16.51 2.86
C ASP A 152 5.33 -15.57 1.67
N ALA A 153 6.13 -14.52 1.84
CA ALA A 153 6.45 -13.57 0.81
C ALA A 153 7.90 -13.10 0.90
N ILE A 154 8.53 -12.86 -0.24
CA ILE A 154 9.87 -12.26 -0.36
C ILE A 154 9.71 -10.97 -1.14
N TYR A 155 10.21 -9.88 -0.59
CA TYR A 155 10.13 -8.54 -1.16
C TYR A 155 11.45 -8.12 -1.74
N GLN A 156 11.42 -7.64 -2.97
CA GLN A 156 12.55 -6.98 -3.63
C GLN A 156 12.09 -5.58 -4.07
N TYR A 157 12.93 -4.61 -3.90
CA TYR A 157 12.63 -3.22 -4.22
C TYR A 157 13.53 -2.75 -5.35
N THR A 158 12.96 -2.05 -6.33
CA THR A 158 13.75 -1.34 -7.34
C THR A 158 14.27 -0.03 -6.76
N ASP A 159 15.22 0.59 -7.45
CA ASP A 159 15.79 1.90 -7.08
C ASP A 159 14.74 3.02 -6.98
N PHE A 160 13.57 2.83 -7.58
CA PHE A 160 12.44 3.76 -7.56
C PHE A 160 11.31 3.35 -6.59
N GLY A 161 11.55 2.31 -5.76
CA GLY A 161 10.60 1.83 -4.74
C GLY A 161 9.49 0.94 -5.29
N GLU A 162 9.55 0.50 -6.55
CA GLU A 162 8.64 -0.54 -7.04
C GLU A 162 8.94 -1.85 -6.32
N THR A 163 7.91 -2.48 -5.77
CA THR A 163 8.03 -3.73 -5.02
C THR A 163 7.74 -4.91 -5.92
N MET A 164 8.67 -5.86 -5.97
CA MET A 164 8.45 -7.19 -6.55
C MET A 164 8.25 -8.19 -5.43
N ILE A 165 7.16 -8.95 -5.48
CA ILE A 165 6.81 -9.95 -4.47
C ILE A 165 6.95 -11.33 -5.09
N GLN A 166 7.75 -12.21 -4.45
CA GLN A 166 7.91 -13.61 -4.80
C GLN A 166 7.30 -14.48 -3.70
N GLY A 167 6.74 -15.63 -4.08
CA GLY A 167 6.10 -16.56 -3.14
C GLY A 167 4.67 -16.19 -2.74
N TYR A 168 4.19 -15.01 -3.17
CA TYR A 168 2.80 -14.59 -2.97
C TYR A 168 1.88 -15.37 -3.91
N ASP A 169 0.80 -15.93 -3.35
CA ASP A 169 -0.23 -16.58 -4.15
C ASP A 169 -1.03 -15.52 -4.90
N GLN A 170 -0.66 -15.28 -6.17
CA GLN A 170 -1.33 -14.31 -7.04
C GLN A 170 -2.84 -14.61 -7.23
N ALA A 171 -3.30 -15.82 -6.89
CA ALA A 171 -4.71 -16.18 -6.98
C ALA A 171 -5.55 -15.56 -5.86
N LYS A 172 -4.92 -15.11 -4.77
CA LYS A 172 -5.63 -14.55 -3.62
C LYS A 172 -5.68 -13.03 -3.61
N ASN A 173 -4.89 -12.34 -4.41
CA ASN A 173 -4.88 -10.87 -4.60
C ASN A 173 -5.15 -10.04 -3.31
N GLU A 174 -4.79 -10.60 -2.16
CA GLU A 174 -5.03 -10.08 -0.81
C GLU A 174 -3.72 -9.70 -0.13
#